data_101a41173b41484276100598e5e4561d
#
_entry.id   101a41173b41484276100598e5e4561d
#
_cell.length_a   1.000
_cell.length_b   1.000
_cell.length_c   1.000
_cell.angle_alpha   90.00
_cell.angle_beta   90.00
_cell.angle_gamma   90.00
#
_symmetry.space_group_name_H-M   'P 1'
#
loop_
_entity.id
_entity.type
_entity.pdbx_description
1 polymer ?
#
loop_
_entity_poly.entity_id
_entity_poly.type
_entity_poly.pdbx_seq_one_letter_code
_entity_poly.pdbx_strand_id
1 'polypeptide(L)'
;MGKIKRGVSLYSYQQAQFFKELDLEGQIREVGTNLYGADGIELLDEMGLRKYPNPPEDFYPKWFSWMEKYGTTPVTMDVFCDVLQFRDHVMSISECADRLKGDIRLAKRLGFKNVRTLATTPVEVMIEALPVAEECDIRLGKEIHAPIPLNGQYVNEIVDYCQKTGTKHLGIVPDWGIFAYRPSEVTLDWYVRQGAKRESCDLVTELCMDNYLGKSTELRDIDLSLYSAGNVESMFHRYLKHGDAPADLIPAFNKMQSMIRNHVPDYSDIDFEVMGQALLLSHSKPEELKELMPYIVSIHGKFYNMSEVPGKPGTYQDISIDYEGPVKFLKENGYEGYINSEYEGQRRFQDRGVEDLISEVDQVRKHQEMLKRLIGE
;
A
#
# COMPACT_ATOMS: atom_id res chain seq x y z
N MET A 1 -8.35 -22.13 -15.65
CA MET A 1 -7.69 -20.85 -15.34
C MET A 1 -8.11 -20.49 -13.94
N GLY A 2 -7.16 -20.21 -13.04
CA GLY A 2 -7.43 -19.74 -11.70
C GLY A 2 -8.22 -18.43 -11.72
N LYS A 3 -9.03 -18.20 -10.70
CA LYS A 3 -9.85 -17.01 -10.59
C LYS A 3 -9.24 -16.07 -9.57
N ILE A 4 -8.79 -14.88 -10.00
CA ILE A 4 -8.40 -13.80 -9.09
C ILE A 4 -9.62 -13.44 -8.25
N LYS A 5 -9.43 -13.33 -6.94
CA LYS A 5 -10.48 -12.97 -5.99
C LYS A 5 -10.36 -11.50 -5.60
N ARG A 6 -11.46 -10.90 -5.15
CA ARG A 6 -11.52 -9.51 -4.76
C ARG A 6 -11.89 -9.36 -3.29
N GLY A 7 -11.12 -8.54 -2.59
CA GLY A 7 -11.36 -8.20 -1.19
C GLY A 7 -11.22 -6.71 -0.94
N VAL A 8 -11.37 -6.32 0.30
CA VAL A 8 -11.18 -4.93 0.75
C VAL A 8 -10.38 -4.95 2.03
N SER A 9 -9.33 -4.13 2.08
CA SER A 9 -8.72 -3.71 3.32
C SER A 9 -9.66 -2.70 3.99
N LEU A 10 -10.15 -3.04 5.18
CA LEU A 10 -11.05 -2.18 5.94
C LEU A 10 -10.39 -0.86 6.37
N TYR A 11 -9.07 -0.75 6.20
CA TYR A 11 -8.34 0.52 6.23
C TYR A 11 -8.97 1.57 5.30
N SER A 12 -9.56 1.15 4.20
CA SER A 12 -10.24 2.02 3.23
C SER A 12 -11.44 2.77 3.79
N TYR A 13 -11.94 2.42 4.97
CA TYR A 13 -13.14 3.00 5.58
C TYR A 13 -12.88 3.80 6.86
N GLN A 14 -11.68 4.40 6.99
CA GLN A 14 -11.26 5.10 8.21
C GLN A 14 -12.14 6.31 8.56
N GLN A 15 -12.49 7.14 7.56
CA GLN A 15 -13.36 8.30 7.78
C GLN A 15 -14.78 7.84 8.12
N ALA A 16 -15.32 6.87 7.38
CA ALA A 16 -16.64 6.31 7.62
C ALA A 16 -16.74 5.71 9.05
N GLN A 17 -15.68 5.08 9.53
CA GLN A 17 -15.59 4.59 10.91
C GLN A 17 -15.48 5.73 11.91
N PHE A 18 -14.62 6.73 11.66
CA PHE A 18 -14.44 7.88 12.54
C PHE A 18 -15.73 8.68 12.72
N PHE A 19 -16.47 8.92 11.63
CA PHE A 19 -17.75 9.62 11.64
C PHE A 19 -18.92 8.73 12.07
N LYS A 20 -18.67 7.45 12.39
CA LYS A 20 -19.68 6.46 12.80
C LYS A 20 -20.75 6.18 11.75
N GLU A 21 -20.41 6.34 10.49
CA GLU A 21 -21.24 5.96 9.35
C GLU A 21 -21.24 4.45 9.15
N LEU A 22 -20.06 3.82 9.33
CA LEU A 22 -19.86 2.38 9.30
C LEU A 22 -19.10 1.94 10.56
N ASP A 23 -19.71 1.09 11.36
CA ASP A 23 -19.00 0.27 12.34
C ASP A 23 -18.40 -0.98 11.66
N LEU A 24 -17.70 -1.82 12.39
CA LEU A 24 -17.05 -3.00 11.83
C LEU A 24 -18.03 -3.95 11.13
N GLU A 25 -19.23 -4.20 11.71
CA GLU A 25 -20.26 -4.99 11.04
C GLU A 25 -20.75 -4.29 9.76
N GLY A 26 -20.90 -2.96 9.80
CA GLY A 26 -21.28 -2.14 8.66
C GLY A 26 -20.27 -2.23 7.50
N GLN A 27 -18.98 -2.22 7.79
CA GLN A 27 -17.91 -2.37 6.80
C GLN A 27 -17.95 -3.78 6.17
N ILE A 28 -18.08 -4.84 6.97
CA ILE A 28 -18.20 -6.21 6.47
C ILE A 28 -19.44 -6.38 5.60
N ARG A 29 -20.57 -5.82 6.04
CA ARG A 29 -21.82 -5.81 5.25
C ARG A 29 -21.62 -5.09 3.92
N GLU A 30 -20.95 -3.93 3.91
CA GLU A 30 -20.68 -3.19 2.67
C GLU A 30 -19.92 -4.06 1.66
N VAL A 31 -18.89 -4.77 2.10
CA VAL A 31 -18.12 -5.69 1.25
C VAL A 31 -19.01 -6.80 0.69
N GLY A 32 -19.74 -7.52 1.55
CA GLY A 32 -20.51 -8.69 1.14
C GLY A 32 -21.79 -8.38 0.34
N THR A 33 -22.32 -7.15 0.42
CA THR A 33 -23.60 -6.83 -0.20
C THR A 33 -23.52 -5.84 -1.37
N ASN A 34 -22.55 -4.93 -1.38
CA ASN A 34 -22.53 -3.80 -2.31
C ASN A 34 -21.37 -3.82 -3.31
N LEU A 35 -20.41 -4.74 -3.17
CA LEU A 35 -19.18 -4.73 -3.97
C LEU A 35 -19.14 -5.80 -5.07
N TYR A 36 -20.29 -6.08 -5.67
CA TYR A 36 -20.39 -6.86 -6.91
C TYR A 36 -19.76 -8.26 -6.86
N GLY A 37 -19.81 -8.92 -5.70
CA GLY A 37 -19.26 -10.26 -5.48
C GLY A 37 -17.82 -10.30 -4.94
N ALA A 38 -17.29 -9.20 -4.44
CA ALA A 38 -16.12 -9.23 -3.56
C ALA A 38 -16.51 -9.90 -2.23
N ASP A 39 -15.62 -10.74 -1.68
CA ASP A 39 -15.88 -11.48 -0.44
C ASP A 39 -14.72 -11.42 0.56
N GLY A 40 -13.54 -10.97 0.15
CA GLY A 40 -12.36 -10.93 1.01
C GLY A 40 -12.38 -9.77 1.99
N ILE A 41 -12.11 -10.08 3.27
CA ILE A 41 -11.90 -9.09 4.33
C ILE A 41 -10.43 -9.07 4.72
N GLU A 42 -9.84 -7.90 4.64
CA GLU A 42 -8.55 -7.60 5.25
C GLU A 42 -8.77 -6.61 6.39
N LEU A 43 -8.24 -6.94 7.57
CA LEU A 43 -8.52 -6.23 8.81
C LEU A 43 -7.23 -5.71 9.43
N LEU A 44 -7.17 -4.41 9.71
CA LEU A 44 -6.11 -3.84 10.53
C LEU A 44 -6.32 -4.19 12.00
N ASP A 45 -5.23 -4.39 12.71
CA ASP A 45 -5.16 -4.76 14.10
C ASP A 45 -5.85 -3.75 15.06
N GLU A 46 -5.11 -2.81 15.61
CA GLU A 46 -5.62 -1.85 16.60
C GLU A 46 -6.66 -0.86 16.05
N MET A 47 -6.63 -0.57 14.74
CA MET A 47 -7.62 0.30 14.11
C MET A 47 -8.97 -0.40 13.91
N GLY A 48 -8.95 -1.70 13.61
CA GLY A 48 -10.14 -2.50 13.34
C GLY A 48 -10.70 -3.21 14.56
N LEU A 49 -9.84 -3.62 15.51
CA LEU A 49 -10.21 -4.46 16.64
C LEU A 49 -10.27 -3.68 17.95
N ARG A 50 -11.48 -3.48 18.45
CA ARG A 50 -11.65 -2.92 19.79
C ARG A 50 -11.00 -3.85 20.84
N LYS A 51 -10.20 -3.26 21.74
CA LYS A 51 -9.42 -3.94 22.78
C LYS A 51 -8.32 -4.87 22.24
N TYR A 52 -7.81 -4.58 21.04
CA TYR A 52 -6.60 -5.22 20.56
C TYR A 52 -5.45 -5.06 21.59
N PRO A 53 -4.57 -6.05 21.81
CA PRO A 53 -4.53 -7.34 21.12
C PRO A 53 -5.41 -8.45 21.75
N ASN A 54 -6.24 -8.12 22.71
CA ASN A 54 -7.07 -9.07 23.45
C ASN A 54 -8.58 -8.75 23.30
N PRO A 55 -9.19 -9.00 22.14
CA PRO A 55 -10.63 -8.88 21.96
C PRO A 55 -11.36 -9.76 22.99
N PRO A 56 -12.51 -9.32 23.53
CA PRO A 56 -13.27 -10.10 24.49
C PRO A 56 -13.82 -11.38 23.85
N GLU A 57 -14.01 -12.44 24.64
CA GLU A 57 -14.40 -13.76 24.13
C GLU A 57 -15.75 -13.76 23.38
N ASP A 58 -16.67 -12.87 23.73
CA ASP A 58 -17.95 -12.71 23.03
C ASP A 58 -17.83 -12.04 21.65
N PHE A 59 -16.66 -11.50 21.30
CA PHE A 59 -16.40 -10.93 19.99
C PHE A 59 -16.28 -12.01 18.91
N TYR A 60 -15.60 -13.12 19.18
CA TYR A 60 -15.33 -14.15 18.18
C TYR A 60 -16.59 -14.76 17.54
N PRO A 61 -17.61 -15.20 18.32
CA PRO A 61 -18.84 -15.70 17.71
C PRO A 61 -19.57 -14.62 16.90
N LYS A 62 -19.54 -13.33 17.32
CA LYS A 62 -20.11 -12.22 16.53
C LYS A 62 -19.37 -12.05 15.21
N TRP A 63 -18.04 -12.05 15.22
CA TRP A 63 -17.20 -11.95 14.03
C TRP A 63 -17.55 -13.03 13.01
N PHE A 64 -17.58 -14.30 13.41
CA PHE A 64 -17.93 -15.39 12.51
C PHE A 64 -19.38 -15.35 12.04
N SER A 65 -20.30 -14.91 12.88
CA SER A 65 -21.70 -14.70 12.49
C SER A 65 -21.85 -13.62 11.39
N TRP A 66 -21.07 -12.55 11.46
CA TRP A 66 -21.03 -11.54 10.40
C TRP A 66 -20.45 -12.08 9.09
N MET A 67 -19.35 -12.86 9.16
CA MET A 67 -18.76 -13.49 7.97
C MET A 67 -19.81 -14.39 7.28
N GLU A 68 -20.48 -15.25 8.02
CA GLU A 68 -21.53 -16.13 7.49
C GLU A 68 -22.72 -15.33 6.95
N LYS A 69 -23.22 -14.35 7.71
CA LYS A 69 -24.39 -13.55 7.35
C LYS A 69 -24.22 -12.77 6.04
N TYR A 70 -23.01 -12.25 5.78
CA TYR A 70 -22.72 -11.42 4.61
C TYR A 70 -21.93 -12.16 3.53
N GLY A 71 -21.63 -13.43 3.73
CA GLY A 71 -20.90 -14.26 2.75
C GLY A 71 -19.47 -13.80 2.51
N THR A 72 -18.81 -13.28 3.55
CA THR A 72 -17.44 -12.78 3.48
C THR A 72 -16.44 -13.75 4.11
N THR A 73 -15.16 -13.58 3.79
CA THR A 73 -14.06 -14.47 4.21
C THR A 73 -12.92 -13.66 4.81
N PRO A 74 -12.42 -13.98 6.01
CA PRO A 74 -11.18 -13.39 6.53
C PRO A 74 -9.99 -13.79 5.66
N VAL A 75 -9.29 -12.83 5.05
CA VAL A 75 -8.17 -13.09 4.12
C VAL A 75 -6.84 -12.77 4.79
N THR A 76 -6.65 -11.52 5.18
CA THR A 76 -5.40 -11.02 5.74
C THR A 76 -5.67 -10.20 6.99
N MET A 77 -4.86 -10.40 8.03
CA MET A 77 -4.78 -9.48 9.16
C MET A 77 -3.53 -8.62 9.00
N ASP A 78 -3.72 -7.32 8.93
CA ASP A 78 -2.64 -6.35 8.86
C ASP A 78 -2.20 -6.00 10.26
N VAL A 79 -0.88 -6.04 10.49
CA VAL A 79 -0.32 -5.77 11.81
C VAL A 79 0.70 -4.65 11.77
N PHE A 80 0.62 -3.80 12.76
CA PHE A 80 1.53 -2.70 12.98
C PHE A 80 2.32 -2.92 14.27
N CYS A 81 3.65 -2.81 14.20
CA CYS A 81 4.50 -2.86 15.38
C CYS A 81 5.03 -1.45 15.69
N ASP A 82 4.44 -0.79 16.68
CA ASP A 82 4.98 0.45 17.21
C ASP A 82 6.20 0.16 18.10
N VAL A 83 7.39 0.35 17.54
CA VAL A 83 8.65 0.11 18.23
C VAL A 83 8.93 1.10 19.37
N LEU A 84 8.17 2.20 19.44
CA LEU A 84 8.29 3.26 20.44
C LEU A 84 7.22 3.19 21.54
N GLN A 85 6.47 2.08 21.64
CA GLN A 85 5.39 1.93 22.64
C GLN A 85 5.88 1.96 24.08
N PHE A 86 7.15 1.67 24.35
CA PHE A 86 7.77 1.76 25.68
C PHE A 86 8.43 3.12 25.89
N ARG A 87 8.36 3.64 27.12
CA ARG A 87 8.94 4.96 27.43
C ARG A 87 10.45 4.92 27.67
N ASP A 88 10.98 3.78 28.05
CA ASP A 88 12.36 3.58 28.51
C ASP A 88 13.27 2.98 27.44
N HIS A 89 12.72 2.38 26.39
CA HIS A 89 13.52 1.80 25.32
C HIS A 89 12.75 1.69 23.99
N VAL A 90 13.51 1.54 22.90
CA VAL A 90 13.01 1.11 21.59
C VAL A 90 12.98 -0.41 21.58
N MET A 91 11.89 -1.01 21.06
CA MET A 91 11.78 -2.46 20.99
C MET A 91 12.92 -3.09 20.20
N SER A 92 13.48 -4.15 20.75
CA SER A 92 14.44 -5.04 20.07
C SER A 92 13.73 -5.89 19.00
N ILE A 93 14.51 -6.52 18.12
CA ILE A 93 13.99 -7.48 17.13
C ILE A 93 13.18 -8.57 17.81
N SER A 94 13.68 -9.13 18.94
CA SER A 94 13.00 -10.21 19.64
C SER A 94 11.68 -9.77 20.28
N GLU A 95 11.59 -8.56 20.83
CA GLU A 95 10.35 -8.00 21.37
C GLU A 95 9.32 -7.78 20.24
N CYS A 96 9.77 -7.26 19.10
CA CYS A 96 8.90 -7.13 17.91
C CYS A 96 8.41 -8.50 17.42
N ALA A 97 9.30 -9.51 17.41
CA ALA A 97 8.94 -10.86 17.03
C ALA A 97 7.95 -11.50 18.01
N ASP A 98 8.11 -11.31 19.32
CA ASP A 98 7.17 -11.80 20.33
C ASP A 98 5.80 -11.14 20.19
N ARG A 99 5.75 -9.85 19.84
CA ARG A 99 4.50 -9.17 19.50
C ARG A 99 3.86 -9.83 18.27
N LEU A 100 4.61 -10.00 17.18
CA LEU A 100 4.13 -10.62 15.95
C LEU A 100 3.64 -12.05 16.17
N LYS A 101 4.30 -12.84 17.05
CA LYS A 101 3.81 -14.19 17.44
C LYS A 101 2.43 -14.13 18.09
N GLY A 102 2.16 -13.10 18.89
CA GLY A 102 0.84 -12.82 19.47
C GLY A 102 -0.21 -12.53 18.39
N ASP A 103 0.14 -11.69 17.42
CA ASP A 103 -0.74 -11.28 16.33
C ASP A 103 -1.05 -12.47 15.38
N ILE A 104 -0.08 -13.34 15.12
CA ILE A 104 -0.28 -14.58 14.36
C ILE A 104 -1.33 -15.47 15.04
N ARG A 105 -1.24 -15.66 16.37
CA ARG A 105 -2.22 -16.45 17.12
C ARG A 105 -3.61 -15.82 17.10
N LEU A 106 -3.68 -14.49 17.19
CA LEU A 106 -4.95 -13.76 17.09
C LEU A 106 -5.54 -13.90 15.68
N ALA A 107 -4.74 -13.73 14.63
CA ALA A 107 -5.16 -13.94 13.24
C ALA A 107 -5.74 -15.36 13.05
N LYS A 108 -5.06 -16.39 13.58
CA LYS A 108 -5.57 -17.77 13.56
C LYS A 108 -6.91 -17.91 14.24
N ARG A 109 -7.10 -17.30 15.41
CA ARG A 109 -8.39 -17.31 16.15
C ARG A 109 -9.52 -16.62 15.40
N LEU A 110 -9.20 -15.59 14.59
CA LEU A 110 -10.16 -14.86 13.75
C LEU A 110 -10.39 -15.52 12.38
N GLY A 111 -9.69 -16.63 12.07
CA GLY A 111 -9.87 -17.41 10.85
C GLY A 111 -9.08 -16.87 9.64
N PHE A 112 -8.22 -15.90 9.83
CA PHE A 112 -7.33 -15.41 8.78
C PHE A 112 -6.33 -16.49 8.34
N LYS A 113 -5.87 -16.38 7.10
CA LYS A 113 -4.83 -17.26 6.53
C LYS A 113 -3.51 -16.55 6.34
N ASN A 114 -3.54 -15.24 6.33
CA ASN A 114 -2.38 -14.40 6.11
C ASN A 114 -2.26 -13.34 7.20
N VAL A 115 -1.02 -12.98 7.51
CA VAL A 115 -0.67 -11.79 8.29
C VAL A 115 0.26 -10.93 7.43
N ARG A 116 -0.11 -9.66 7.21
CA ARG A 116 0.75 -8.70 6.55
C ARG A 116 1.47 -7.86 7.59
N THR A 117 2.77 -7.73 7.45
CA THR A 117 3.60 -6.77 8.20
C THR A 117 3.90 -5.56 7.32
N LEU A 118 4.06 -4.38 7.94
CA LEU A 118 4.39 -3.16 7.23
C LEU A 118 5.72 -3.26 6.47
N ALA A 119 5.86 -2.45 5.43
CA ALA A 119 7.08 -2.29 4.64
C ALA A 119 8.33 -1.98 5.51
N THR A 120 8.14 -1.31 6.64
CA THR A 120 9.22 -0.94 7.59
C THR A 120 9.62 -2.06 8.55
N THR A 121 8.84 -3.16 8.64
CA THR A 121 9.17 -4.28 9.55
C THR A 121 10.43 -5.00 9.06
N PRO A 122 11.48 -5.16 9.88
CA PRO A 122 12.67 -5.92 9.50
C PRO A 122 12.34 -7.39 9.19
N VAL A 123 13.02 -7.96 8.20
CA VAL A 123 12.80 -9.37 7.79
C VAL A 123 13.17 -10.32 8.93
N GLU A 124 14.14 -9.96 9.76
CA GLU A 124 14.56 -10.72 10.93
C GLU A 124 13.42 -10.91 11.95
N VAL A 125 12.55 -9.93 12.13
CA VAL A 125 11.36 -10.03 12.99
C VAL A 125 10.42 -11.13 12.48
N MET A 126 10.21 -11.17 11.18
CA MET A 126 9.36 -12.17 10.54
C MET A 126 9.97 -13.57 10.63
N ILE A 127 11.29 -13.70 10.42
CA ILE A 127 12.02 -14.97 10.53
C ILE A 127 11.96 -15.51 11.96
N GLU A 128 12.13 -14.65 12.97
CA GLU A 128 12.04 -15.08 14.37
C GLU A 128 10.61 -15.48 14.79
N ALA A 129 9.59 -14.93 14.15
CA ALA A 129 8.18 -15.30 14.39
C ALA A 129 7.72 -16.50 13.54
N LEU A 130 8.47 -16.89 12.50
CA LEU A 130 8.08 -17.89 11.51
C LEU A 130 7.68 -19.25 12.11
N PRO A 131 8.35 -19.81 13.14
CA PRO A 131 7.93 -21.10 13.74
C PRO A 131 6.47 -21.08 14.23
N VAL A 132 5.99 -19.93 14.76
CA VAL A 132 4.60 -19.78 15.20
C VAL A 132 3.65 -19.64 14.01
N ALA A 133 4.09 -19.01 12.93
CA ALA A 133 3.31 -18.93 11.70
C ALA A 133 3.12 -20.33 11.07
N GLU A 134 4.15 -21.16 11.06
CA GLU A 134 4.09 -22.55 10.60
C GLU A 134 3.17 -23.40 11.49
N GLU A 135 3.28 -23.29 12.82
CA GLU A 135 2.39 -23.96 13.78
C GLU A 135 0.92 -23.56 13.55
N CYS A 136 0.66 -22.30 13.29
CA CYS A 136 -0.68 -21.76 13.08
C CYS A 136 -1.21 -21.97 11.65
N ASP A 137 -0.41 -22.43 10.70
CA ASP A 137 -0.73 -22.47 9.28
C ASP A 137 -1.15 -21.08 8.75
N ILE A 138 -0.33 -20.06 9.08
CA ILE A 138 -0.47 -18.67 8.66
C ILE A 138 0.69 -18.30 7.74
N ARG A 139 0.41 -17.63 6.64
CA ARG A 139 1.45 -17.05 5.78
C ARG A 139 1.77 -15.63 6.24
N LEU A 140 3.05 -15.36 6.51
CA LEU A 140 3.55 -14.02 6.77
C LEU A 140 3.94 -13.34 5.46
N GLY A 141 3.41 -12.17 5.20
CA GLY A 141 3.75 -11.36 4.04
C GLY A 141 4.31 -10.01 4.44
N LYS A 142 5.53 -9.70 3.96
CA LYS A 142 6.05 -8.33 4.06
C LYS A 142 5.43 -7.47 2.96
N GLU A 143 4.87 -6.35 3.34
CA GLU A 143 4.41 -5.37 2.36
C GLU A 143 5.59 -4.81 1.56
N ILE A 144 5.45 -4.80 0.25
CA ILE A 144 6.36 -4.14 -0.67
C ILE A 144 5.68 -2.88 -1.19
N HIS A 145 5.93 -1.80 -0.47
CA HIS A 145 5.33 -0.48 -0.71
C HIS A 145 6.31 0.44 -1.43
N ALA A 146 5.82 1.25 -2.37
CA ALA A 146 6.64 2.26 -3.05
C ALA A 146 7.36 3.18 -2.02
N PRO A 147 8.61 3.56 -2.23
CA PRO A 147 9.43 3.37 -3.44
C PRO A 147 10.21 2.05 -3.51
N ILE A 148 10.01 1.08 -2.61
CA ILE A 148 10.70 -0.21 -2.65
C ILE A 148 10.32 -0.94 -3.95
N PRO A 149 11.28 -1.28 -4.82
CA PRO A 149 10.99 -2.01 -6.06
C PRO A 149 10.87 -3.53 -5.80
N LEU A 150 10.21 -4.23 -6.73
CA LEU A 150 10.07 -5.69 -6.66
C LEU A 150 11.40 -6.46 -6.73
N ASN A 151 12.43 -5.87 -7.31
CA ASN A 151 13.79 -6.43 -7.36
C ASN A 151 14.70 -5.90 -6.23
N GLY A 152 14.10 -5.27 -5.20
CA GLY A 152 14.82 -4.68 -4.08
C GLY A 152 15.40 -5.70 -3.09
N GLN A 153 16.32 -5.23 -2.24
CA GLN A 153 17.03 -6.05 -1.26
C GLN A 153 16.08 -6.87 -0.38
N TYR A 154 15.03 -6.26 0.17
CA TYR A 154 14.08 -6.94 1.08
C TYR A 154 13.32 -8.09 0.41
N VAL A 155 12.98 -7.92 -0.87
CA VAL A 155 12.33 -8.99 -1.64
C VAL A 155 13.31 -10.14 -1.84
N ASN A 156 14.56 -9.84 -2.22
CA ASN A 156 15.60 -10.84 -2.40
C ASN A 156 15.90 -11.60 -1.11
N GLU A 157 16.00 -10.93 0.04
CA GLU A 157 16.20 -11.57 1.35
C GLU A 157 15.12 -12.59 1.67
N ILE A 158 13.84 -12.24 1.43
CA ILE A 158 12.71 -13.14 1.64
C ILE A 158 12.76 -14.33 0.70
N VAL A 159 13.00 -14.10 -0.58
CA VAL A 159 13.07 -15.15 -1.61
C VAL A 159 14.21 -16.10 -1.32
N ASP A 160 15.41 -15.59 -1.03
CA ASP A 160 16.59 -16.38 -0.69
C ASP A 160 16.35 -17.25 0.56
N TYR A 161 15.73 -16.67 1.59
CA TYR A 161 15.38 -17.40 2.79
C TYR A 161 14.39 -18.54 2.50
N CYS A 162 13.34 -18.28 1.73
CA CYS A 162 12.37 -19.28 1.34
C CYS A 162 12.98 -20.41 0.51
N GLN A 163 13.85 -20.08 -0.44
CA GLN A 163 14.57 -21.06 -1.26
C GLN A 163 15.50 -21.94 -0.41
N LYS A 164 16.21 -21.34 0.54
CA LYS A 164 17.15 -22.03 1.42
C LYS A 164 16.46 -22.98 2.40
N THR A 165 15.31 -22.57 2.95
CA THR A 165 14.60 -23.32 4.01
C THR A 165 13.48 -24.21 3.49
N GLY A 166 12.93 -23.89 2.31
CA GLY A 166 11.76 -24.55 1.74
C GLY A 166 10.44 -24.14 2.39
N THR A 167 10.44 -23.12 3.29
CA THR A 167 9.21 -22.64 3.93
C THR A 167 8.23 -22.06 2.91
N LYS A 168 6.94 -22.25 3.17
CA LYS A 168 5.84 -21.67 2.40
C LYS A 168 5.05 -20.64 3.22
N HIS A 169 5.50 -20.37 4.44
CA HIS A 169 4.81 -19.48 5.37
C HIS A 169 5.44 -18.09 5.45
N LEU A 170 6.40 -17.78 4.56
CA LEU A 170 6.98 -16.44 4.40
C LEU A 170 6.85 -16.00 2.95
N GLY A 171 6.57 -14.71 2.74
CA GLY A 171 6.45 -14.15 1.39
C GLY A 171 6.26 -12.63 1.42
N ILE A 172 5.67 -12.11 0.36
CA ILE A 172 5.47 -10.68 0.13
C ILE A 172 3.99 -10.36 -0.10
N VAL A 173 3.62 -9.12 0.20
CA VAL A 173 2.35 -8.48 -0.18
C VAL A 173 2.71 -7.27 -1.06
N PRO A 174 2.71 -7.42 -2.39
CA PRO A 174 2.91 -6.28 -3.28
C PRO A 174 1.78 -5.27 -3.10
N ASP A 175 2.14 -4.04 -2.74
CA ASP A 175 1.24 -2.89 -2.75
C ASP A 175 1.31 -2.24 -4.13
N TRP A 176 0.17 -2.04 -4.79
CA TRP A 176 0.16 -1.59 -6.19
C TRP A 176 0.55 -0.14 -6.39
N GLY A 177 0.80 0.62 -5.35
CA GLY A 177 1.57 1.87 -5.44
C GLY A 177 2.95 1.70 -6.10
N ILE A 178 3.53 0.47 -6.09
CA ILE A 178 4.76 0.16 -6.83
C ILE A 178 4.63 0.27 -8.36
N PHE A 179 3.40 0.20 -8.89
CA PHE A 179 3.07 0.40 -10.31
C PHE A 179 2.59 1.83 -10.61
N ALA A 180 2.71 2.74 -9.64
CA ALA A 180 2.45 4.15 -9.89
C ALA A 180 3.47 4.71 -10.88
N TYR A 181 2.98 5.46 -11.87
CA TYR A 181 3.79 6.08 -12.90
C TYR A 181 3.77 7.62 -12.84
N ARG A 182 2.98 8.18 -11.95
CA ARG A 182 2.92 9.61 -11.63
C ARG A 182 2.40 9.84 -10.22
N PRO A 183 2.64 11.01 -9.62
CA PRO A 183 1.97 11.38 -8.38
C PRO A 183 0.44 11.44 -8.56
N SER A 184 -0.31 11.09 -7.51
CA SER A 184 -1.78 11.15 -7.57
C SER A 184 -2.28 12.59 -7.60
N GLU A 185 -3.40 12.85 -8.30
CA GLU A 185 -4.02 14.17 -8.35
C GLU A 185 -4.38 14.71 -6.95
N VAL A 186 -4.87 13.83 -6.06
CA VAL A 186 -5.20 14.25 -4.68
C VAL A 186 -3.98 14.74 -3.92
N THR A 187 -2.81 14.17 -4.18
CA THR A 187 -1.54 14.64 -3.60
C THR A 187 -1.12 15.98 -4.21
N LEU A 188 -1.17 16.12 -5.54
CA LEU A 188 -0.82 17.35 -6.23
C LEU A 188 -1.76 18.50 -5.83
N ASP A 189 -3.06 18.25 -5.77
CA ASP A 189 -4.04 19.23 -5.30
C ASP A 189 -3.82 19.64 -3.84
N TRP A 190 -3.39 18.71 -3.00
CA TRP A 190 -3.00 19.04 -1.63
C TRP A 190 -1.81 20.00 -1.62
N TYR A 191 -0.76 19.75 -2.40
CA TYR A 191 0.39 20.66 -2.50
C TYR A 191 -0.01 22.06 -2.99
N VAL A 192 -0.91 22.15 -3.97
CA VAL A 192 -1.44 23.43 -4.45
C VAL A 192 -2.17 24.18 -3.32
N ARG A 193 -2.98 23.46 -2.51
CA ARG A 193 -3.63 24.06 -1.34
C ARG A 193 -2.63 24.50 -0.26
N GLN A 194 -1.46 23.86 -0.18
CA GLN A 194 -0.38 24.30 0.70
C GLN A 194 0.46 25.46 0.13
N GLY A 195 0.16 25.92 -1.08
CA GLY A 195 0.80 27.08 -1.73
C GLY A 195 1.78 26.76 -2.86
N ALA A 196 1.92 25.49 -3.24
CA ALA A 196 2.72 25.13 -4.41
C ALA A 196 2.09 25.65 -5.70
N LYS A 197 2.93 25.95 -6.69
CA LYS A 197 2.50 26.32 -8.03
C LYS A 197 1.98 25.10 -8.79
N ARG A 198 0.93 25.29 -9.60
CA ARG A 198 0.45 24.21 -10.48
C ARG A 198 1.55 23.77 -11.46
N GLU A 199 2.38 24.70 -11.92
CA GLU A 199 3.50 24.45 -12.82
C GLU A 199 4.52 23.45 -12.23
N SER A 200 4.75 23.47 -10.91
CA SER A 200 5.62 22.46 -10.27
C SER A 200 4.96 21.08 -10.24
N CYS A 201 3.64 21.03 -10.05
CA CYS A 201 2.87 19.80 -10.11
C CYS A 201 2.85 19.21 -11.54
N ASP A 202 2.69 20.05 -12.55
CA ASP A 202 2.71 19.63 -13.96
C ASP A 202 4.11 19.13 -14.36
N LEU A 203 5.15 19.85 -13.93
CA LEU A 203 6.55 19.48 -14.19
C LEU A 203 6.90 18.10 -13.61
N VAL A 204 6.57 17.83 -12.34
CA VAL A 204 6.85 16.52 -11.73
C VAL A 204 6.04 15.41 -12.40
N THR A 205 4.81 15.69 -12.80
CA THR A 205 3.97 14.74 -13.51
C THR A 205 4.56 14.39 -14.87
N GLU A 206 4.97 15.38 -15.67
CA GLU A 206 5.60 15.18 -16.97
C GLU A 206 6.91 14.36 -16.83
N LEU A 207 7.75 14.73 -15.86
CA LEU A 207 9.00 14.02 -15.57
C LEU A 207 8.76 12.52 -15.26
N CYS A 208 7.79 12.23 -14.40
CA CYS A 208 7.44 10.86 -14.04
C CYS A 208 6.86 10.08 -15.22
N MET A 209 5.97 10.69 -15.99
CA MET A 209 5.37 10.11 -17.19
C MET A 209 6.41 9.81 -18.27
N ASP A 210 7.34 10.73 -18.52
CA ASP A 210 8.40 10.53 -19.51
C ASP A 210 9.38 9.43 -19.09
N ASN A 211 9.66 9.32 -17.78
CA ASN A 211 10.45 8.21 -17.25
C ASN A 211 9.72 6.86 -17.41
N TYR A 212 8.42 6.81 -17.09
CA TYR A 212 7.60 5.60 -17.26
C TYR A 212 7.54 5.14 -18.74
N LEU A 213 7.37 6.10 -19.67
CA LEU A 213 7.31 5.84 -21.11
C LEU A 213 8.70 5.59 -21.74
N GLY A 214 9.78 5.67 -20.96
CA GLY A 214 11.15 5.47 -21.46
C GLY A 214 11.71 6.60 -22.32
N LYS A 215 11.06 7.78 -22.31
CA LYS A 215 11.51 8.97 -23.04
C LYS A 215 12.63 9.73 -22.31
N SER A 216 12.68 9.61 -20.97
CA SER A 216 13.70 10.17 -20.11
C SER A 216 14.27 9.09 -19.18
N THR A 217 15.53 9.21 -18.80
CA THR A 217 16.20 8.35 -17.80
C THR A 217 16.53 9.11 -16.52
N GLU A 218 16.10 10.35 -16.39
CA GLU A 218 16.56 11.29 -15.37
C GLU A 218 16.31 10.82 -13.93
N LEU A 219 15.24 10.03 -13.70
CA LEU A 219 14.94 9.45 -12.39
C LEU A 219 15.51 8.04 -12.19
N ARG A 220 15.95 7.37 -13.28
CA ARG A 220 16.46 5.98 -13.21
C ARG A 220 17.88 5.90 -12.69
N ASP A 221 18.59 7.02 -12.65
CA ASP A 221 19.96 7.10 -12.14
C ASP A 221 20.03 7.09 -10.60
N ILE A 222 18.86 7.18 -9.93
CA ILE A 222 18.78 7.08 -8.48
C ILE A 222 18.45 5.63 -8.11
N ASP A 223 19.40 4.91 -7.55
CA ASP A 223 19.17 3.55 -7.07
C ASP A 223 18.39 3.57 -5.73
N LEU A 224 17.05 3.56 -5.83
CA LEU A 224 16.17 3.53 -4.69
C LEU A 224 16.20 2.19 -3.94
N SER A 225 16.75 1.12 -4.55
CA SER A 225 16.83 -0.21 -3.92
C SER A 225 17.73 -0.24 -2.70
N LEU A 226 18.67 0.72 -2.59
CA LEU A 226 19.57 0.87 -1.43
C LEU A 226 18.91 1.55 -0.22
N TYR A 227 17.71 2.06 -0.38
CA TYR A 227 17.03 2.87 0.63
C TYR A 227 15.67 2.27 1.00
N SER A 228 15.26 2.42 2.26
CA SER A 228 13.92 2.04 2.72
C SER A 228 12.85 3.00 2.21
N ALA A 229 11.59 2.56 2.22
CA ALA A 229 10.44 3.36 1.82
C ALA A 229 10.44 4.74 2.51
N GLY A 230 10.26 5.81 1.72
CA GLY A 230 10.20 7.19 2.20
C GLY A 230 11.55 7.81 2.58
N ASN A 231 12.64 7.05 2.67
CA ASN A 231 13.93 7.58 3.11
C ASN A 231 14.51 8.61 2.14
N VAL A 232 14.48 8.34 0.84
CA VAL A 232 15.10 9.22 -0.16
C VAL A 232 14.36 10.55 -0.26
N GLU A 233 13.04 10.55 -0.21
CA GLU A 233 12.23 11.76 -0.13
C GLU A 233 12.57 12.56 1.15
N SER A 234 12.63 11.90 2.31
CA SER A 234 13.01 12.54 3.58
C SER A 234 14.43 13.10 3.53
N MET A 235 15.37 12.41 2.87
CA MET A 235 16.73 12.91 2.63
C MET A 235 16.72 14.13 1.70
N PHE A 236 15.87 14.15 0.69
CA PHE A 236 15.70 15.33 -0.17
C PHE A 236 15.16 16.53 0.61
N HIS A 237 14.12 16.35 1.42
CA HIS A 237 13.58 17.41 2.29
C HIS A 237 14.63 17.91 3.30
N ARG A 238 15.42 17.02 3.87
CA ARG A 238 16.55 17.39 4.75
C ARG A 238 17.62 18.17 3.99
N TYR A 239 17.93 17.74 2.76
CA TYR A 239 18.86 18.44 1.90
C TYR A 239 18.39 19.85 1.56
N LEU A 240 17.10 20.02 1.24
CA LEU A 240 16.51 21.34 0.99
C LEU A 240 16.67 22.29 2.19
N LYS A 241 16.51 21.76 3.42
CA LYS A 241 16.56 22.58 4.66
C LYS A 241 17.96 22.82 5.19
N HIS A 242 18.85 21.85 5.06
CA HIS A 242 20.14 21.82 5.77
C HIS A 242 21.35 21.63 4.86
N GLY A 243 21.16 21.35 3.58
CA GLY A 243 22.24 21.06 2.64
C GLY A 243 22.95 19.71 2.92
N ASP A 244 22.35 18.82 3.70
CA ASP A 244 22.96 17.58 4.18
C ASP A 244 22.25 16.36 3.57
N ALA A 245 22.99 15.57 2.78
CA ALA A 245 22.53 14.33 2.15
C ALA A 245 23.73 13.38 1.89
N PRO A 246 23.47 12.09 1.64
CA PRO A 246 24.48 11.18 1.09
C PRO A 246 25.11 11.72 -0.19
N ALA A 247 26.43 11.59 -0.32
CA ALA A 247 27.18 12.22 -1.39
C ALA A 247 26.75 11.78 -2.79
N ASP A 248 26.31 10.55 -2.94
CA ASP A 248 25.80 9.94 -4.17
C ASP A 248 24.44 10.51 -4.59
N LEU A 249 23.61 11.01 -3.68
CA LEU A 249 22.31 11.61 -3.97
C LEU A 249 22.39 13.11 -4.30
N ILE A 250 23.44 13.83 -3.85
CA ILE A 250 23.56 15.28 -4.04
C ILE A 250 23.44 15.71 -5.51
N PRO A 251 24.05 15.04 -6.50
CA PRO A 251 23.91 15.43 -7.91
C PRO A 251 22.45 15.38 -8.40
N ALA A 252 21.70 14.32 -8.02
CA ALA A 252 20.31 14.17 -8.37
C ALA A 252 19.44 15.25 -7.70
N PHE A 253 19.66 15.51 -6.42
CA PHE A 253 18.93 16.56 -5.68
C PHE A 253 19.18 17.96 -6.24
N ASN A 254 20.42 18.28 -6.61
CA ASN A 254 20.75 19.54 -7.29
C ASN A 254 20.06 19.67 -8.64
N LYS A 255 19.96 18.57 -9.40
CA LYS A 255 19.26 18.54 -10.68
C LYS A 255 17.77 18.81 -10.48
N MET A 256 17.12 18.15 -9.53
CA MET A 256 15.70 18.36 -9.19
C MET A 256 15.43 19.82 -8.80
N GLN A 257 16.27 20.44 -7.96
CA GLN A 257 16.15 21.84 -7.64
C GLN A 257 16.31 22.76 -8.88
N SER A 258 17.27 22.43 -9.75
CA SER A 258 17.52 23.21 -10.97
C SER A 258 16.32 23.16 -11.93
N MET A 259 15.62 22.04 -11.99
CA MET A 259 14.40 21.90 -12.80
C MET A 259 13.31 22.88 -12.33
N ILE A 260 13.06 22.96 -11.02
CA ILE A 260 12.13 23.95 -10.45
C ILE A 260 12.56 25.38 -10.78
N ARG A 261 13.83 25.74 -10.51
CA ARG A 261 14.33 27.10 -10.78
C ARG A 261 14.23 27.53 -12.24
N ASN A 262 14.35 26.57 -13.15
CA ASN A 262 14.36 26.87 -14.60
C ASN A 262 12.95 26.88 -15.22
N HIS A 263 11.98 26.20 -14.63
CA HIS A 263 10.68 25.99 -15.28
C HIS A 263 9.49 26.55 -14.49
N VAL A 264 9.65 26.87 -13.19
CA VAL A 264 8.57 27.37 -12.35
C VAL A 264 8.81 28.85 -12.01
N PRO A 265 8.00 29.77 -12.55
CA PRO A 265 8.12 31.20 -12.23
C PRO A 265 7.76 31.45 -10.75
N ASP A 266 8.47 32.38 -10.12
CA ASP A 266 8.17 32.81 -8.73
C ASP A 266 7.98 31.63 -7.76
N TYR A 267 8.82 30.58 -7.89
CA TYR A 267 8.80 29.41 -7.06
C TYR A 267 9.05 29.73 -5.58
N SER A 268 8.59 28.85 -4.70
CA SER A 268 8.81 28.89 -3.26
C SER A 268 9.36 27.55 -2.75
N ASP A 269 9.62 27.43 -1.45
CA ASP A 269 10.19 26.21 -0.87
C ASP A 269 9.32 24.98 -1.10
N ILE A 270 8.00 25.13 -1.07
CA ILE A 270 7.07 24.02 -1.26
C ILE A 270 7.11 23.44 -2.69
N ASP A 271 7.49 24.27 -3.69
CA ASP A 271 7.64 23.79 -5.07
C ASP A 271 8.79 22.81 -5.21
N PHE A 272 9.86 22.96 -4.41
CA PHE A 272 10.90 21.92 -4.34
C PHE A 272 10.41 20.66 -3.66
N GLU A 273 9.54 20.74 -2.63
CA GLU A 273 8.95 19.58 -1.97
C GLU A 273 8.08 18.76 -2.93
N VAL A 274 7.34 19.43 -3.85
CA VAL A 274 6.58 18.74 -4.91
C VAL A 274 7.45 17.83 -5.74
N MET A 275 8.68 18.23 -6.09
CA MET A 275 9.61 17.40 -6.85
C MET A 275 10.02 16.11 -6.10
N GLY A 276 9.97 16.12 -4.76
CA GLY A 276 10.19 14.93 -3.94
C GLY A 276 9.22 13.80 -4.23
N GLN A 277 8.03 14.09 -4.78
CA GLN A 277 7.05 13.06 -5.16
C GLN A 277 7.59 12.10 -6.24
N ALA A 278 8.52 12.53 -7.08
CA ALA A 278 9.17 11.68 -8.05
C ALA A 278 10.03 10.58 -7.40
N LEU A 279 10.50 10.80 -6.16
CA LEU A 279 11.33 9.85 -5.40
C LEU A 279 10.49 8.77 -4.69
N LEU A 280 9.16 8.87 -4.72
CA LEU A 280 8.24 7.91 -4.11
C LEU A 280 7.76 6.84 -5.10
N LEU A 281 8.22 6.86 -6.35
CA LEU A 281 7.84 5.89 -7.38
C LEU A 281 8.87 4.75 -7.45
N SER A 282 8.41 3.50 -7.38
CA SER A 282 9.28 2.30 -7.47
C SER A 282 9.73 1.99 -8.88
N HIS A 283 8.98 2.47 -9.89
CA HIS A 283 9.18 2.13 -11.30
C HIS A 283 9.16 0.62 -11.60
N SER A 284 8.55 -0.20 -10.73
CA SER A 284 8.39 -1.64 -10.95
C SER A 284 7.51 -1.94 -12.15
N LYS A 285 7.78 -3.06 -12.80
CA LYS A 285 7.01 -3.51 -13.96
C LYS A 285 6.27 -4.82 -13.66
N PRO A 286 5.11 -5.06 -14.28
CA PRO A 286 4.33 -6.28 -14.05
C PRO A 286 5.12 -7.58 -14.27
N GLU A 287 6.05 -7.59 -15.25
CA GLU A 287 6.85 -8.76 -15.59
C GLU A 287 7.80 -9.19 -14.45
N GLU A 288 8.17 -8.28 -13.56
CA GLU A 288 9.02 -8.57 -12.40
C GLU A 288 8.29 -9.47 -11.37
N LEU A 289 6.96 -9.55 -11.42
CA LEU A 289 6.17 -10.47 -10.60
C LEU A 289 6.41 -11.95 -10.96
N LYS A 290 6.97 -12.27 -12.13
CA LYS A 290 7.03 -13.64 -12.65
C LYS A 290 7.68 -14.63 -11.67
N GLU A 291 8.90 -14.33 -11.26
CA GLU A 291 9.66 -15.18 -10.34
C GLU A 291 9.16 -15.06 -8.89
N LEU A 292 8.35 -14.05 -8.60
CA LEU A 292 7.81 -13.76 -7.27
C LEU A 292 6.43 -14.41 -7.03
N MET A 293 5.76 -14.90 -8.08
CA MET A 293 4.42 -15.49 -7.98
C MET A 293 4.26 -16.52 -6.84
N PRO A 294 5.22 -17.45 -6.59
CA PRO A 294 5.10 -18.40 -5.49
C PRO A 294 5.13 -17.76 -4.09
N TYR A 295 5.69 -16.58 -3.99
CA TYR A 295 5.90 -15.88 -2.72
C TYR A 295 4.83 -14.83 -2.43
N ILE A 296 3.93 -14.53 -3.38
CA ILE A 296 2.82 -13.58 -3.16
C ILE A 296 1.84 -14.19 -2.17
N VAL A 297 1.67 -13.52 -1.03
CA VAL A 297 0.74 -13.91 0.05
C VAL A 297 -0.66 -13.37 -0.20
N SER A 298 -0.73 -12.08 -0.52
CA SER A 298 -1.91 -11.30 -0.88
C SER A 298 -1.45 -10.10 -1.68
N ILE A 299 -2.36 -9.28 -2.17
CA ILE A 299 -2.04 -8.06 -2.92
C ILE A 299 -2.85 -6.90 -2.35
N HIS A 300 -2.19 -5.77 -2.07
CA HIS A 300 -2.85 -4.50 -1.85
C HIS A 300 -3.13 -3.81 -3.18
N GLY A 301 -4.39 -3.72 -3.53
CA GLY A 301 -4.89 -2.91 -4.64
C GLY A 301 -4.96 -1.45 -4.21
N LYS A 302 -3.79 -0.80 -4.08
CA LYS A 302 -3.66 0.62 -3.71
C LYS A 302 -4.33 1.52 -4.72
N PHE A 303 -5.07 2.52 -4.24
CA PHE A 303 -5.58 3.59 -5.09
C PHE A 303 -5.78 4.90 -4.30
N TYR A 304 -5.77 6.00 -5.02
CA TYR A 304 -5.86 7.33 -4.44
C TYR A 304 -7.12 8.10 -4.83
N ASN A 305 -7.59 7.94 -6.08
CA ASN A 305 -8.79 8.60 -6.56
C ASN A 305 -9.34 7.93 -7.81
N MET A 306 -10.53 7.36 -7.68
CA MET A 306 -11.23 6.74 -8.80
C MET A 306 -12.00 7.79 -9.59
N SER A 307 -11.62 8.00 -10.82
CA SER A 307 -12.28 8.90 -11.77
C SER A 307 -12.94 8.14 -12.91
N GLU A 308 -13.98 8.69 -13.51
CA GLU A 308 -14.56 8.12 -14.73
C GLU A 308 -13.58 8.20 -15.90
N VAL A 309 -13.54 7.14 -16.70
CA VAL A 309 -12.80 7.14 -17.97
C VAL A 309 -13.51 8.09 -18.94
N PRO A 310 -12.81 9.08 -19.54
CA PRO A 310 -13.43 10.02 -20.46
C PRO A 310 -14.23 9.32 -21.58
N GLY A 311 -15.48 9.70 -21.73
CA GLY A 311 -16.37 9.14 -22.74
C GLY A 311 -16.93 7.75 -22.45
N LYS A 312 -16.70 7.19 -21.25
CA LYS A 312 -17.22 5.88 -20.84
C LYS A 312 -17.91 5.98 -19.47
N PRO A 313 -19.14 6.50 -19.39
CA PRO A 313 -19.87 6.62 -18.13
C PRO A 313 -19.97 5.28 -17.37
N GLY A 314 -19.81 5.31 -16.05
CA GLY A 314 -19.82 4.13 -15.18
C GLY A 314 -18.56 3.26 -15.28
N THR A 315 -17.55 3.68 -16.02
CA THR A 315 -16.25 2.99 -16.12
C THR A 315 -15.20 3.81 -15.38
N TYR A 316 -14.53 3.20 -14.41
CA TYR A 316 -13.60 3.92 -13.50
C TYR A 316 -12.17 3.48 -13.68
N GLN A 317 -11.25 4.38 -13.30
CA GLN A 317 -9.79 4.16 -13.26
C GLN A 317 -9.14 5.01 -12.18
N ASP A 318 -8.01 4.57 -11.65
CA ASP A 318 -7.02 5.45 -11.00
C ASP A 318 -6.02 5.88 -12.07
N ILE A 319 -5.84 7.20 -12.24
CA ILE A 319 -4.98 7.74 -13.31
C ILE A 319 -3.50 7.80 -12.91
N SER A 320 -3.15 7.37 -11.72
CA SER A 320 -1.77 7.42 -11.21
C SER A 320 -1.09 6.06 -11.17
N ILE A 321 -1.86 4.96 -11.19
CA ILE A 321 -1.37 3.59 -11.05
C ILE A 321 -1.77 2.77 -12.28
N ASP A 322 -0.83 2.00 -12.83
CA ASP A 322 -1.13 1.00 -13.84
C ASP A 322 -1.84 -0.20 -13.20
N TYR A 323 -3.10 -0.40 -13.56
CA TYR A 323 -3.90 -1.54 -13.16
C TYR A 323 -4.05 -2.59 -14.26
N GLU A 324 -4.04 -2.15 -15.52
CA GLU A 324 -4.27 -3.03 -16.67
C GLU A 324 -3.11 -4.02 -16.86
N GLY A 325 -1.87 -3.53 -16.78
CA GLY A 325 -0.68 -4.35 -16.92
C GLY A 325 -0.58 -5.45 -15.87
N PRO A 326 -0.57 -5.12 -14.55
CA PRO A 326 -0.49 -6.12 -13.48
C PRO A 326 -1.66 -7.12 -13.47
N VAL A 327 -2.92 -6.68 -13.66
CA VAL A 327 -4.07 -7.61 -13.71
C VAL A 327 -3.95 -8.57 -14.88
N LYS A 328 -3.60 -8.07 -16.06
CA LYS A 328 -3.37 -8.91 -17.24
C LYS A 328 -2.28 -9.94 -16.96
N PHE A 329 -1.14 -9.50 -16.40
CA PHE A 329 -0.03 -10.37 -16.07
C PHE A 329 -0.42 -11.49 -15.09
N LEU A 330 -1.13 -11.15 -14.00
CA LEU A 330 -1.61 -12.11 -13.02
C LEU A 330 -2.57 -13.15 -13.61
N LYS A 331 -3.48 -12.72 -14.50
CA LYS A 331 -4.40 -13.62 -15.22
C LYS A 331 -3.65 -14.61 -16.12
N GLU A 332 -2.68 -14.12 -16.88
CA GLU A 332 -1.89 -14.92 -17.81
C GLU A 332 -0.98 -15.92 -17.09
N ASN A 333 -0.57 -15.61 -15.87
CA ASN A 333 0.29 -16.44 -15.04
C ASN A 333 -0.45 -17.24 -13.95
N GLY A 334 -1.80 -17.24 -13.96
CA GLY A 334 -2.61 -18.14 -13.13
C GLY A 334 -2.67 -17.79 -11.65
N TYR A 335 -2.60 -16.51 -11.29
CA TYR A 335 -2.81 -16.08 -9.90
C TYR A 335 -4.24 -16.35 -9.44
N GLU A 336 -4.39 -16.95 -8.25
CA GLU A 336 -5.69 -17.32 -7.67
C GLU A 336 -5.97 -16.64 -6.31
N GLY A 337 -5.07 -15.75 -5.88
CA GLY A 337 -5.19 -15.03 -4.61
C GLY A 337 -6.13 -13.83 -4.66
N TYR A 338 -6.11 -13.07 -3.58
CA TYR A 338 -6.91 -11.86 -3.43
C TYR A 338 -6.14 -10.61 -3.87
N ILE A 339 -6.89 -9.66 -4.47
CA ILE A 339 -6.51 -8.25 -4.57
C ILE A 339 -7.46 -7.50 -3.65
N ASN A 340 -6.93 -6.92 -2.58
CA ASN A 340 -7.68 -6.18 -1.59
C ASN A 340 -7.62 -4.69 -1.90
N SER A 341 -8.78 -4.04 -2.10
CA SER A 341 -8.84 -2.59 -2.30
C SER A 341 -8.28 -1.87 -1.08
N GLU A 342 -7.32 -0.99 -1.28
CA GLU A 342 -6.74 -0.15 -0.23
C GLU A 342 -6.75 1.32 -0.64
N TYR A 343 -7.72 2.08 -0.12
CA TYR A 343 -7.88 3.50 -0.41
C TYR A 343 -6.96 4.35 0.47
N GLU A 344 -6.16 5.21 -0.13
CA GLU A 344 -5.28 6.14 0.58
C GLU A 344 -5.47 7.61 0.22
N GLY A 345 -6.46 7.95 -0.60
CA GLY A 345 -6.73 9.34 -0.96
C GLY A 345 -7.15 10.22 0.21
N GLN A 346 -7.82 9.66 1.21
CA GLN A 346 -8.31 10.35 2.40
C GLN A 346 -7.22 11.10 3.18
N ARG A 347 -5.98 10.63 3.14
CA ARG A 347 -4.85 11.29 3.81
C ARG A 347 -4.59 12.72 3.31
N ARG A 348 -5.04 13.04 2.11
CA ARG A 348 -4.83 14.33 1.44
C ARG A 348 -6.01 15.30 1.57
N PHE A 349 -6.98 14.96 2.43
CA PHE A 349 -8.17 15.79 2.71
C PHE A 349 -8.28 16.25 4.17
N GLN A 350 -7.30 15.94 5.01
CA GLN A 350 -7.32 16.28 6.44
C GLN A 350 -7.23 17.79 6.72
N ASP A 351 -6.86 18.59 5.71
CA ASP A 351 -6.84 20.05 5.74
C ASP A 351 -8.19 20.69 5.35
N ARG A 352 -9.21 19.86 5.02
CA ARG A 352 -10.52 20.32 4.54
C ARG A 352 -11.62 20.17 5.58
N GLY A 353 -12.72 20.90 5.35
CA GLY A 353 -13.96 20.69 6.10
C GLY A 353 -14.63 19.34 5.76
N VAL A 354 -15.51 18.88 6.64
CA VAL A 354 -16.22 17.58 6.46
C VAL A 354 -17.04 17.57 5.16
N GLU A 355 -17.59 18.71 4.78
CA GLU A 355 -18.36 18.91 3.55
C GLU A 355 -17.58 18.73 2.25
N ASP A 356 -16.26 18.84 2.32
CA ASP A 356 -15.35 18.69 1.18
C ASP A 356 -14.72 17.30 1.07
N LEU A 357 -15.03 16.38 2.02
CA LEU A 357 -14.45 15.05 2.02
C LEU A 357 -15.06 14.18 0.91
N ILE A 358 -14.20 13.40 0.28
CA ILE A 358 -14.64 12.40 -0.72
C ILE A 358 -15.11 11.15 0.03
N SER A 359 -16.27 10.61 -0.36
CA SER A 359 -16.79 9.37 0.22
C SER A 359 -15.86 8.19 -0.05
N GLU A 360 -15.26 7.64 1.00
CA GLU A 360 -14.44 6.43 0.93
C GLU A 360 -15.24 5.24 0.39
N VAL A 361 -16.48 5.10 0.82
CA VAL A 361 -17.40 4.04 0.38
C VAL A 361 -17.62 4.09 -1.14
N ASP A 362 -17.84 5.28 -1.69
CA ASP A 362 -17.99 5.48 -3.12
C ASP A 362 -16.69 5.18 -3.88
N GLN A 363 -15.55 5.60 -3.35
CA GLN A 363 -14.24 5.33 -3.93
C GLN A 363 -13.94 3.82 -3.98
N VAL A 364 -14.21 3.08 -2.91
CA VAL A 364 -14.04 1.62 -2.88
C VAL A 364 -14.99 0.92 -3.87
N ARG A 365 -16.25 1.35 -3.99
CA ARG A 365 -17.22 0.81 -4.97
C ARG A 365 -16.71 0.99 -6.41
N LYS A 366 -16.21 2.16 -6.74
CA LYS A 366 -15.63 2.46 -8.08
C LYS A 366 -14.39 1.61 -8.35
N HIS A 367 -13.52 1.43 -7.35
CA HIS A 367 -12.35 0.59 -7.48
C HIS A 367 -12.73 -0.89 -7.68
N GLN A 368 -13.70 -1.39 -6.95
CA GLN A 368 -14.20 -2.76 -7.11
C GLN A 368 -14.90 -2.99 -8.45
N GLU A 369 -15.59 -1.97 -9.02
CA GLU A 369 -16.08 -2.02 -10.39
C GLU A 369 -14.93 -2.19 -11.38
N MET A 370 -13.88 -1.36 -11.24
CA MET A 370 -12.70 -1.45 -12.11
C MET A 370 -12.04 -2.84 -12.01
N LEU A 371 -11.80 -3.34 -10.81
CA LEU A 371 -11.21 -4.67 -10.62
C LEU A 371 -12.08 -5.76 -11.26
N LYS A 372 -13.40 -5.74 -11.02
CA LYS A 372 -14.33 -6.67 -11.62
C LYS A 372 -14.21 -6.70 -13.14
N ARG A 373 -14.21 -5.53 -13.76
CA ARG A 373 -14.06 -5.37 -15.21
C ARG A 373 -12.71 -5.90 -15.72
N LEU A 374 -11.60 -5.57 -15.08
CA LEU A 374 -10.26 -5.98 -15.49
C LEU A 374 -10.03 -7.48 -15.33
N ILE A 375 -10.57 -8.07 -14.27
CA ILE A 375 -10.52 -9.53 -14.04
C ILE A 375 -11.41 -10.27 -15.08
N GLY A 376 -12.48 -9.65 -15.53
CA GLY A 376 -13.41 -10.23 -16.50
C GLY A 376 -14.54 -11.02 -15.84
N GLU A 377 -15.07 -10.51 -14.74
CA GLU A 377 -16.25 -11.03 -14.02
C GLU A 377 -17.56 -10.38 -14.50
#